data_238c2261482ec263c577f1b6f4f65986
#
_entry.id   238c2261482ec263c577f1b6f4f65986
#
_cell.length_a   1.000
_cell.length_b   1.000
_cell.length_c   1.000
_cell.angle_alpha   90.00
_cell.angle_beta   90.00
_cell.angle_gamma   90.00
#
_symmetry.space_group_name_H-M   'P 1'
#
loop_
_entity.id
_entity.type
_entity.pdbx_description
1 polymer ?
#
loop_
_entity_poly.entity_id
_entity_poly.type
_entity_poly.pdbx_seq_one_letter_code
_entity_poly.pdbx_strand_id
1 'polypeptide(L)'
;MAYDVVVIGSGPGGYPAAIRASQLGFKVAVIEKESLGGVCLNWGCIPTKALLKSAQVYEYLKHSADYGINATGTHDFGAVVKRSRGVADKMSKGVQFLMKKNKIDVIMGYGKVKAKGQVEVTAADGTKQIVESKYIVIATGGRTRELPNLKQDGVKVIGYRDAMVMPTQPKSMIIVGSGAIGVEFAYVYNSMGTKVTIVEFMPRIVPVEDEDLSK
;
A
#
# COMPACT_ATOMS: atom_id res chain seq x y z
N MET A 1 -10.97 26.65 13.41
CA MET A 1 -11.13 27.25 12.07
C MET A 1 -11.96 26.30 11.23
N ALA A 2 -13.03 26.77 10.64
CA ALA A 2 -13.84 25.93 9.74
C ALA A 2 -13.17 25.79 8.37
N TYR A 3 -13.22 24.58 7.80
CA TYR A 3 -12.80 24.28 6.44
C TYR A 3 -14.00 24.24 5.49
N ASP A 4 -13.77 24.41 4.21
CA ASP A 4 -14.80 24.12 3.22
C ASP A 4 -14.91 22.61 3.01
N VAL A 5 -13.76 21.93 2.91
CA VAL A 5 -13.71 20.47 2.70
C VAL A 5 -12.72 19.84 3.68
N VAL A 6 -13.16 18.80 4.36
CA VAL A 6 -12.31 17.90 5.14
C VAL A 6 -12.31 16.53 4.49
N VAL A 7 -11.11 16.00 4.22
CA VAL A 7 -10.92 14.66 3.64
C VAL A 7 -10.38 13.74 4.71
N ILE A 8 -11.07 12.64 5.00
CA ILE A 8 -10.63 11.63 5.96
C ILE A 8 -9.91 10.52 5.19
N GLY A 9 -8.60 10.43 5.36
CA GLY A 9 -7.70 9.53 4.66
C GLY A 9 -6.98 10.20 3.49
N SER A 10 -5.69 9.96 3.39
CA SER A 10 -4.78 10.55 2.40
C SER A 10 -4.31 9.56 1.31
N GLY A 11 -5.00 8.44 1.15
CA GLY A 11 -4.73 7.49 0.08
C GLY A 11 -5.10 8.03 -1.31
N PRO A 12 -5.03 7.18 -2.38
CA PRO A 12 -5.31 7.59 -3.76
C PRO A 12 -6.70 8.18 -3.99
N GLY A 13 -7.68 7.86 -3.14
CA GLY A 13 -9.00 8.51 -3.17
C GLY A 13 -9.02 9.87 -2.45
N GLY A 14 -8.11 10.11 -1.52
CA GLY A 14 -8.12 11.29 -0.65
C GLY A 14 -7.22 12.42 -1.11
N TYR A 15 -5.91 12.17 -1.26
CA TYR A 15 -4.98 13.26 -1.60
C TYR A 15 -5.29 13.94 -2.95
N PRO A 16 -5.71 13.24 -4.03
CA PRO A 16 -6.08 13.92 -5.27
C PRO A 16 -7.35 14.76 -5.12
N ALA A 17 -8.34 14.26 -4.37
CA ALA A 17 -9.56 15.01 -4.09
C ALA A 17 -9.26 16.29 -3.31
N ALA A 18 -8.40 16.21 -2.29
CA ALA A 18 -7.96 17.35 -1.51
C ALA A 18 -7.22 18.38 -2.37
N ILE A 19 -6.27 17.93 -3.21
CA ILE A 19 -5.54 18.80 -4.13
C ILE A 19 -6.51 19.50 -5.08
N ARG A 20 -7.43 18.73 -5.69
CA ARG A 20 -8.38 19.31 -6.64
C ARG A 20 -9.31 20.32 -5.98
N ALA A 21 -9.82 20.03 -4.79
CA ALA A 21 -10.64 20.97 -4.02
C ALA A 21 -9.87 22.28 -3.73
N SER A 22 -8.61 22.17 -3.29
CA SER A 22 -7.78 23.36 -3.04
C SER A 22 -7.53 24.18 -4.32
N GLN A 23 -7.27 23.51 -5.46
CA GLN A 23 -7.10 24.20 -6.76
C GLN A 23 -8.36 24.94 -7.22
N LEU A 24 -9.53 24.50 -6.77
CA LEU A 24 -10.82 25.16 -7.01
C LEU A 24 -11.10 26.30 -6.01
N GLY A 25 -10.16 26.63 -5.14
CA GLY A 25 -10.27 27.75 -4.19
C GLY A 25 -10.88 27.39 -2.84
N PHE A 26 -11.16 26.10 -2.56
CA PHE A 26 -11.65 25.68 -1.26
C PHE A 26 -10.53 25.65 -0.22
N LYS A 27 -10.87 25.97 1.03
CA LYS A 27 -10.00 25.76 2.18
C LYS A 27 -10.12 24.31 2.63
N VAL A 28 -9.02 23.53 2.52
CA VAL A 28 -9.03 22.09 2.67
C VAL A 28 -8.14 21.62 3.82
N ALA A 29 -8.62 20.62 4.57
CA ALA A 29 -7.79 19.80 5.44
C ALA A 29 -7.88 18.33 5.09
N VAL A 30 -6.78 17.61 5.29
CA VAL A 30 -6.69 16.14 5.20
C VAL A 30 -6.40 15.59 6.58
N ILE A 31 -7.17 14.61 7.01
CA ILE A 31 -6.96 13.88 8.26
C ILE A 31 -6.34 12.53 7.91
N GLU A 32 -5.16 12.23 8.46
CA GLU A 32 -4.45 10.98 8.20
C GLU A 32 -3.94 10.38 9.51
N LYS A 33 -4.17 9.08 9.70
CA LYS A 33 -3.80 8.40 10.95
C LYS A 33 -2.42 7.76 10.94
N GLU A 34 -1.83 7.55 9.76
CA GLU A 34 -0.58 6.77 9.63
C GLU A 34 0.45 7.52 8.76
N SER A 35 0.28 7.49 7.45
CA SER A 35 1.24 8.05 6.50
C SER A 35 0.55 8.60 5.27
N LEU A 36 0.96 9.78 4.83
CA LEU A 36 0.43 10.39 3.62
C LEU A 36 0.67 9.49 2.39
N GLY A 37 -0.36 9.39 1.54
CA GLY A 37 -0.39 8.48 0.40
C GLY A 37 -1.13 7.18 0.67
N GLY A 38 -1.46 6.90 1.94
CA GLY A 38 -2.25 5.73 2.35
C GLY A 38 -1.57 4.40 2.03
N VAL A 39 -2.36 3.34 2.01
CA VAL A 39 -1.87 1.96 1.79
C VAL A 39 -1.18 1.82 0.44
N CYS A 40 -1.72 2.35 -0.64
CA CYS A 40 -1.16 2.17 -1.99
C CYS A 40 0.30 2.64 -2.08
N LEU A 41 0.62 3.81 -1.55
CA LEU A 41 1.97 4.37 -1.64
C LEU A 41 2.92 3.77 -0.62
N ASN A 42 2.43 3.43 0.57
CA ASN A 42 3.28 3.01 1.69
C ASN A 42 3.35 1.48 1.86
N TRP A 43 2.25 0.77 1.62
CA TRP A 43 2.08 -0.65 1.94
C TRP A 43 1.39 -1.45 0.84
N GLY A 44 1.29 -0.93 -0.38
CA GLY A 44 0.54 -1.57 -1.47
C GLY A 44 1.23 -1.42 -2.82
N CYS A 45 0.54 -0.75 -3.73
CA CYS A 45 0.90 -0.67 -5.16
C CYS A 45 2.36 -0.31 -5.40
N ILE A 46 2.84 0.77 -4.79
CA ILE A 46 4.16 1.33 -5.10
C ILE A 46 5.29 0.42 -4.62
N PRO A 47 5.38 0.06 -3.32
CA PRO A 47 6.44 -0.83 -2.87
C PRO A 47 6.35 -2.23 -3.48
N THR A 48 5.16 -2.75 -3.76
CA THR A 48 5.00 -4.04 -4.44
C THR A 48 5.55 -3.98 -5.86
N LYS A 49 5.24 -2.94 -6.64
CA LYS A 49 5.81 -2.76 -7.99
C LYS A 49 7.33 -2.58 -7.96
N ALA A 50 7.86 -1.98 -6.90
CA ALA A 50 9.30 -1.90 -6.71
C ALA A 50 9.95 -3.28 -6.43
N LEU A 51 9.27 -4.15 -5.66
CA LEU A 51 9.68 -5.54 -5.44
C LEU A 51 9.61 -6.33 -6.75
N LEU A 52 8.47 -6.26 -7.46
CA LEU A 52 8.25 -6.92 -8.75
C LEU A 52 9.32 -6.53 -9.77
N LYS A 53 9.70 -5.25 -9.83
CA LYS A 53 10.75 -4.80 -10.74
C LYS A 53 12.11 -5.38 -10.39
N SER A 54 12.44 -5.52 -9.12
CA SER A 54 13.68 -6.18 -8.69
C SER A 54 13.66 -7.68 -9.04
N ALA A 55 12.54 -8.34 -8.82
CA ALA A 55 12.33 -9.74 -9.20
C ALA A 55 12.49 -9.93 -10.72
N GLN A 56 11.85 -9.08 -11.52
CA GLN A 56 11.96 -9.11 -12.98
C GLN A 56 13.39 -8.94 -13.47
N VAL A 57 14.14 -7.98 -12.89
CA VAL A 57 15.56 -7.77 -13.25
C VAL A 57 16.38 -9.02 -12.92
N TYR A 58 16.11 -9.68 -11.79
CA TYR A 58 16.80 -10.91 -11.43
C TYR A 58 16.42 -12.08 -12.36
N GLU A 59 15.16 -12.20 -12.79
CA GLU A 59 14.75 -13.15 -13.83
C GLU A 59 15.47 -12.90 -15.16
N TYR A 60 15.55 -11.66 -15.61
CA TYR A 60 16.35 -11.32 -16.81
C TYR A 60 17.82 -11.72 -16.66
N LEU A 61 18.40 -11.57 -15.47
CA LEU A 61 19.78 -11.97 -15.22
C LEU A 61 19.94 -13.50 -15.31
N LYS A 62 19.01 -14.28 -14.75
CA LYS A 62 19.00 -15.75 -14.83
C LYS A 62 18.86 -16.27 -16.25
N HIS A 63 18.11 -15.55 -17.09
CA HIS A 63 17.81 -15.90 -18.47
C HIS A 63 18.55 -14.96 -19.47
N SER A 64 19.65 -14.39 -19.07
CA SER A 64 20.38 -13.38 -19.87
C SER A 64 20.87 -13.92 -21.22
N ALA A 65 21.15 -15.21 -21.32
CA ALA A 65 21.55 -15.87 -22.58
C ALA A 65 20.46 -15.78 -23.66
N ASP A 66 19.19 -15.81 -23.29
CA ASP A 66 18.06 -15.67 -24.23
C ASP A 66 18.05 -14.30 -24.92
N TYR A 67 18.71 -13.33 -24.32
CA TYR A 67 18.87 -11.97 -24.85
C TYR A 67 20.26 -11.74 -25.50
N GLY A 68 21.07 -12.79 -25.68
CA GLY A 68 22.43 -12.68 -26.20
C GLY A 68 23.43 -12.04 -25.20
N ILE A 69 23.10 -12.01 -23.92
CA ILE A 69 23.93 -11.38 -22.87
C ILE A 69 24.50 -12.47 -21.97
N ASN A 70 25.82 -12.50 -21.83
CA ASN A 70 26.51 -13.39 -20.88
C ASN A 70 26.65 -12.67 -19.54
N ALA A 71 25.74 -12.93 -18.61
CA ALA A 71 25.76 -12.36 -17.28
C ALA A 71 25.43 -13.40 -16.21
N THR A 72 26.03 -13.26 -15.04
CA THR A 72 25.73 -14.06 -13.85
C THR A 72 25.60 -13.13 -12.65
N GLY A 73 24.86 -13.54 -11.64
CA GLY A 73 24.77 -12.75 -10.42
C GLY A 73 23.90 -13.40 -9.37
N THR A 74 23.98 -12.86 -8.17
CA THR A 74 23.15 -13.21 -7.03
C THR A 74 22.29 -12.01 -6.64
N HIS A 75 21.28 -12.23 -5.81
CA HIS A 75 20.51 -11.14 -5.24
C HIS A 75 20.75 -11.04 -3.72
N ASP A 76 20.58 -9.84 -3.20
CA ASP A 76 20.47 -9.55 -1.77
C ASP A 76 19.01 -9.21 -1.48
N PHE A 77 18.30 -10.14 -0.82
CA PHE A 77 16.89 -9.98 -0.48
C PHE A 77 16.65 -8.76 0.42
N GLY A 78 17.54 -8.51 1.39
CA GLY A 78 17.45 -7.35 2.28
C GLY A 78 17.59 -6.03 1.51
N ALA A 79 18.51 -5.97 0.56
CA ALA A 79 18.67 -4.81 -0.31
C ALA A 79 17.45 -4.58 -1.22
N VAL A 80 16.82 -5.65 -1.73
CA VAL A 80 15.57 -5.58 -2.51
C VAL A 80 14.44 -4.99 -1.67
N VAL A 81 14.27 -5.48 -0.44
CA VAL A 81 13.28 -4.95 0.51
C VAL A 81 13.57 -3.48 0.82
N LYS A 82 14.81 -3.15 1.19
CA LYS A 82 15.21 -1.76 1.49
C LYS A 82 14.95 -0.81 0.33
N ARG A 83 15.23 -1.25 -0.92
CA ARG A 83 14.92 -0.47 -2.12
C ARG A 83 13.41 -0.18 -2.21
N SER A 84 12.55 -1.18 -2.00
CA SER A 84 11.09 -0.99 -2.08
C SER A 84 10.60 0.02 -1.05
N ARG A 85 11.14 -0.01 0.17
CA ARG A 85 10.82 0.97 1.23
C ARG A 85 11.28 2.37 0.87
N GLY A 86 12.48 2.51 0.31
CA GLY A 86 12.99 3.80 -0.15
C GLY A 86 12.12 4.43 -1.26
N VAL A 87 11.55 3.61 -2.16
CA VAL A 87 10.59 4.07 -3.18
C VAL A 87 9.29 4.55 -2.53
N ALA A 88 8.75 3.80 -1.57
CA ALA A 88 7.56 4.19 -0.82
C ALA A 88 7.75 5.52 -0.07
N ASP A 89 8.87 5.67 0.64
CA ASP A 89 9.21 6.90 1.36
C ASP A 89 9.30 8.12 0.43
N LYS A 90 9.93 7.94 -0.73
CA LYS A 90 10.03 9.01 -1.74
C LYS A 90 8.64 9.46 -2.21
N MET A 91 7.73 8.51 -2.44
CA MET A 91 6.37 8.82 -2.89
C MET A 91 5.55 9.51 -1.78
N SER A 92 5.64 9.05 -0.55
CA SER A 92 4.98 9.68 0.60
C SER A 92 5.46 11.12 0.82
N LYS A 93 6.79 11.35 0.73
CA LYS A 93 7.36 12.72 0.74
C LYS A 93 6.86 13.57 -0.41
N GLY A 94 6.65 12.98 -1.59
CA GLY A 94 6.03 13.66 -2.73
C GLY A 94 4.61 14.14 -2.42
N VAL A 95 3.79 13.32 -1.76
CA VAL A 95 2.45 13.72 -1.32
C VAL A 95 2.52 14.83 -0.26
N GLN A 96 3.45 14.74 0.71
CA GLN A 96 3.67 15.82 1.69
C GLN A 96 3.98 17.15 1.01
N PHE A 97 4.88 17.13 0.02
CA PHE A 97 5.20 18.31 -0.78
C PHE A 97 3.96 18.87 -1.50
N LEU A 98 3.13 17.99 -2.10
CA LEU A 98 1.91 18.41 -2.79
C LEU A 98 0.87 19.02 -1.84
N MET A 99 0.72 18.47 -0.61
CA MET A 99 -0.13 19.09 0.41
C MET A 99 0.33 20.51 0.72
N LYS A 100 1.63 20.68 1.00
CA LYS A 100 2.23 22.01 1.28
C LYS A 100 2.10 22.96 0.10
N LYS A 101 2.40 22.51 -1.13
CA LYS A 101 2.30 23.31 -2.36
C LYS A 101 0.89 23.84 -2.58
N ASN A 102 -0.13 23.03 -2.29
CA ASN A 102 -1.54 23.41 -2.46
C ASN A 102 -2.15 24.02 -1.18
N LYS A 103 -1.34 24.36 -0.16
CA LYS A 103 -1.81 24.97 1.10
C LYS A 103 -2.91 24.17 1.80
N ILE A 104 -2.80 22.84 1.76
CA ILE A 104 -3.71 21.91 2.42
C ILE A 104 -3.18 21.60 3.81
N ASP A 105 -4.00 21.81 4.82
CA ASP A 105 -3.65 21.48 6.19
C ASP A 105 -3.70 19.96 6.39
N VAL A 106 -2.64 19.38 6.96
CA VAL A 106 -2.57 17.96 7.31
C VAL A 106 -2.72 17.82 8.81
N ILE A 107 -3.77 17.10 9.23
CA ILE A 107 -4.08 16.84 10.64
C ILE A 107 -3.82 15.36 10.90
N MET A 108 -2.77 15.06 11.66
CA MET A 108 -2.44 13.67 12.00
C MET A 108 -3.36 13.16 13.11
N GLY A 109 -4.01 12.02 12.86
CA GLY A 109 -4.89 11.37 13.81
C GLY A 109 -6.00 10.54 13.17
N TYR A 110 -6.74 9.84 14.01
CA TYR A 110 -7.89 9.04 13.60
C TYR A 110 -9.14 9.95 13.50
N GLY A 111 -9.64 10.13 12.29
CA GLY A 111 -10.85 10.91 12.01
C GLY A 111 -12.12 10.10 12.14
N LYS A 112 -13.09 10.60 12.90
CA LYS A 112 -14.43 10.03 13.06
C LYS A 112 -15.47 11.10 12.83
N VAL A 113 -16.41 10.86 11.89
CA VAL A 113 -17.55 11.75 11.72
C VAL A 113 -18.40 11.74 13.00
N LYS A 114 -18.54 12.89 13.63
CA LYS A 114 -19.25 13.07 14.90
C LYS A 114 -20.69 13.52 14.68
N ALA A 115 -20.85 14.48 13.80
CA ALA A 115 -22.13 15.08 13.42
C ALA A 115 -22.00 15.69 12.02
N LYS A 116 -23.11 16.23 11.49
CA LYS A 116 -23.08 16.97 10.22
C LYS A 116 -22.06 18.12 10.32
N GLY A 117 -21.09 18.11 9.42
CA GLY A 117 -20.05 19.14 9.36
C GLY A 117 -18.98 19.06 10.46
N GLN A 118 -18.95 17.97 11.26
CA GLN A 118 -17.99 17.83 12.35
C GLN A 118 -17.24 16.50 12.30
N VAL A 119 -15.91 16.57 12.33
CA VAL A 119 -15.03 15.41 12.44
C VAL A 119 -14.23 15.49 13.74
N GLU A 120 -14.39 14.49 14.60
CA GLU A 120 -13.53 14.32 15.78
C GLU A 120 -12.22 13.67 15.31
N VAL A 121 -11.10 14.29 15.61
CA VAL A 121 -9.77 13.75 15.34
C VAL A 121 -9.12 13.37 16.67
N THR A 122 -8.72 12.11 16.78
CA THR A 122 -7.95 11.61 17.93
C THR A 122 -6.51 11.44 17.49
N ALA A 123 -5.61 12.22 18.08
CA ALA A 123 -4.16 12.14 17.85
C ALA A 123 -3.56 10.88 18.50
N ALA A 124 -2.31 10.57 18.18
CA ALA A 124 -1.62 9.37 18.70
C ALA A 124 -1.45 9.39 20.22
N ASP A 125 -1.37 10.57 20.83
CA ASP A 125 -1.31 10.76 22.30
C ASP A 125 -2.68 10.71 22.98
N GLY A 126 -3.76 10.46 22.23
CA GLY A 126 -5.14 10.43 22.73
C GLY A 126 -5.83 11.80 22.78
N THR A 127 -5.14 12.89 22.48
CA THR A 127 -5.73 14.23 22.41
C THR A 127 -6.80 14.29 21.34
N LYS A 128 -7.93 14.92 21.68
CA LYS A 128 -9.07 15.04 20.77
C LYS A 128 -9.31 16.49 20.36
N GLN A 129 -9.64 16.70 19.10
CA GLN A 129 -10.09 17.97 18.56
C GLN A 129 -11.27 17.78 17.63
N ILE A 130 -12.12 18.81 17.55
CA ILE A 130 -13.21 18.85 16.55
C ILE A 130 -12.75 19.74 15.39
N VAL A 131 -12.85 19.17 14.20
CA VAL A 131 -12.60 19.87 12.94
C VAL A 131 -13.94 20.11 12.26
N GLU A 132 -14.26 21.37 12.01
CA GLU A 132 -15.51 21.78 11.37
C GLU A 132 -15.33 21.96 9.87
N SER A 133 -16.33 21.56 9.08
CA SER A 133 -16.28 21.68 7.63
C SER A 133 -17.68 21.71 7.01
N LYS A 134 -17.78 22.34 5.84
CA LYS A 134 -19.03 22.31 5.04
C LYS A 134 -19.27 20.95 4.41
N TYR A 135 -18.18 20.32 3.90
CA TYR A 135 -18.23 19.04 3.22
C TYR A 135 -17.18 18.08 3.81
N ILE A 136 -17.56 16.83 3.95
CA ILE A 136 -16.68 15.74 4.42
C ILE A 136 -16.57 14.70 3.33
N VAL A 137 -15.33 14.40 2.91
CA VAL A 137 -15.00 13.32 1.98
C VAL A 137 -14.45 12.14 2.78
N ILE A 138 -15.11 10.99 2.68
CA ILE A 138 -14.67 9.75 3.35
C ILE A 138 -13.84 8.94 2.36
N ALA A 139 -12.52 8.90 2.58
CA ALA A 139 -11.53 8.21 1.74
C ALA A 139 -10.64 7.29 2.59
N THR A 140 -11.24 6.55 3.52
CA THR A 140 -10.56 5.81 4.58
C THR A 140 -9.85 4.53 4.12
N GLY A 141 -10.00 4.17 2.82
CA GLY A 141 -9.34 3.00 2.23
C GLY A 141 -9.86 1.66 2.75
N GLY A 142 -9.03 0.64 2.64
CA GLY A 142 -9.34 -0.72 3.06
C GLY A 142 -8.27 -1.30 4.00
N ARG A 143 -8.56 -2.46 4.53
CA ARG A 143 -7.65 -3.28 5.33
C ARG A 143 -7.75 -4.74 4.93
N THR A 144 -6.77 -5.54 5.33
CA THR A 144 -6.78 -6.99 5.12
C THR A 144 -8.05 -7.61 5.71
N ARG A 145 -8.68 -8.47 4.94
CA ARG A 145 -9.74 -9.36 5.43
C ARG A 145 -9.08 -10.56 6.10
N GLU A 146 -9.36 -10.76 7.36
CA GLU A 146 -8.93 -11.96 8.08
C GLU A 146 -9.89 -13.13 7.81
N LEU A 147 -9.33 -14.33 7.70
CA LEU A 147 -10.11 -15.56 7.66
C LEU A 147 -10.46 -16.00 9.08
N PRO A 148 -11.70 -16.44 9.35
CA PRO A 148 -12.12 -16.80 10.71
C PRO A 148 -11.22 -17.86 11.37
N ASN A 149 -10.74 -18.81 10.57
CA ASN A 149 -9.96 -19.96 11.04
C ASN A 149 -8.45 -19.81 10.82
N LEU A 150 -7.99 -18.67 10.32
CA LEU A 150 -6.57 -18.42 10.03
C LEU A 150 -6.23 -16.96 10.36
N LYS A 151 -6.11 -16.67 11.66
CA LYS A 151 -5.76 -15.35 12.15
C LYS A 151 -4.26 -15.09 11.98
N GLN A 152 -3.93 -13.84 11.65
CA GLN A 152 -2.54 -13.41 11.59
C GLN A 152 -1.94 -13.37 13.00
N ASP A 153 -0.75 -13.96 13.16
CA ASP A 153 0.04 -13.94 14.39
C ASP A 153 1.31 -13.09 14.27
N GLY A 154 1.58 -12.56 13.07
CA GLY A 154 2.74 -11.76 12.77
C GLY A 154 4.07 -12.55 12.69
N VAL A 155 4.03 -13.87 12.80
CA VAL A 155 5.22 -14.74 12.82
C VAL A 155 5.15 -15.82 11.74
N LYS A 156 4.15 -16.71 11.83
CA LYS A 156 3.93 -17.80 10.87
C LYS A 156 2.81 -17.49 9.91
N VAL A 157 1.75 -16.87 10.41
CA VAL A 157 0.62 -16.39 9.62
C VAL A 157 0.72 -14.88 9.55
N ILE A 158 1.17 -14.40 8.41
CA ILE A 158 1.51 -13.00 8.20
C ILE A 158 0.61 -12.35 7.15
N GLY A 159 0.47 -11.05 7.23
CA GLY A 159 -0.23 -10.24 6.23
C GLY A 159 0.71 -9.68 5.16
N TYR A 160 0.13 -8.96 4.21
CA TYR A 160 0.88 -8.33 3.12
C TYR A 160 1.93 -7.31 3.62
N ARG A 161 1.67 -6.65 4.75
CA ARG A 161 2.63 -5.68 5.33
C ARG A 161 3.89 -6.38 5.80
N ASP A 162 3.73 -7.47 6.53
CA ASP A 162 4.85 -8.25 7.05
C ASP A 162 5.63 -8.90 5.90
N ALA A 163 4.92 -9.51 4.94
CA ALA A 163 5.53 -10.07 3.74
C ALA A 163 6.36 -9.04 2.94
N MET A 164 5.92 -7.79 2.90
CA MET A 164 6.63 -6.72 2.18
C MET A 164 7.96 -6.31 2.81
N VAL A 165 8.13 -6.57 4.10
CA VAL A 165 9.30 -6.11 4.88
C VAL A 165 10.00 -7.24 5.62
N MET A 166 9.80 -8.49 5.21
CA MET A 166 10.47 -9.63 5.85
C MET A 166 11.98 -9.39 5.90
N PRO A 167 12.61 -9.58 7.07
CA PRO A 167 14.04 -9.32 7.23
C PRO A 167 14.90 -10.37 6.52
N THR A 168 14.36 -11.58 6.36
CA THR A 168 15.03 -12.72 5.73
C THR A 168 14.10 -13.40 4.75
N GLN A 169 14.67 -13.87 3.64
CA GLN A 169 13.93 -14.63 2.65
C GLN A 169 13.54 -15.99 3.20
N PRO A 170 12.24 -16.39 3.19
CA PRO A 170 11.82 -17.71 3.62
C PRO A 170 12.20 -18.77 2.59
N LYS A 171 12.52 -20.00 3.06
CA LYS A 171 12.77 -21.15 2.17
C LYS A 171 11.51 -21.60 1.45
N SER A 172 10.38 -21.50 2.11
CA SER A 172 9.07 -21.84 1.54
C SER A 172 7.98 -20.92 2.09
N MET A 173 6.93 -20.70 1.29
CA MET A 173 5.79 -19.86 1.63
C MET A 173 4.50 -20.46 1.05
N ILE A 174 3.45 -20.45 1.84
CA ILE A 174 2.09 -20.74 1.36
C ILE A 174 1.34 -19.42 1.33
N ILE A 175 0.74 -19.12 0.18
CA ILE A 175 -0.08 -17.91 -0.03
C ILE A 175 -1.53 -18.33 -0.12
N VAL A 176 -2.36 -17.85 0.78
CA VAL A 176 -3.79 -18.13 0.81
C VAL A 176 -4.54 -17.02 0.08
N GLY A 177 -5.11 -17.38 -1.05
CA GLY A 177 -5.77 -16.49 -1.99
C GLY A 177 -4.90 -16.15 -3.20
N SER A 178 -5.50 -16.27 -4.38
CA SER A 178 -4.86 -15.97 -5.68
C SER A 178 -5.35 -14.67 -6.32
N GLY A 179 -5.85 -13.73 -5.53
CA GLY A 179 -6.10 -12.38 -6.03
C GLY A 179 -4.79 -11.66 -6.40
N ALA A 180 -4.89 -10.50 -7.03
CA ALA A 180 -3.74 -9.74 -7.54
C ALA A 180 -2.57 -9.63 -6.53
N ILE A 181 -2.86 -9.33 -5.26
CA ILE A 181 -1.83 -9.24 -4.21
C ILE A 181 -1.12 -10.58 -4.00
N GLY A 182 -1.88 -11.68 -3.90
CA GLY A 182 -1.32 -13.02 -3.68
C GLY A 182 -0.41 -13.44 -4.82
N VAL A 183 -0.83 -13.26 -6.06
CA VAL A 183 -0.07 -13.61 -7.27
C VAL A 183 1.19 -12.73 -7.40
N GLU A 184 1.10 -11.43 -7.11
CA GLU A 184 2.27 -10.54 -7.13
C GLU A 184 3.33 -10.95 -6.11
N PHE A 185 2.94 -11.26 -4.86
CA PHE A 185 3.88 -11.78 -3.87
C PHE A 185 4.42 -13.17 -4.26
N ALA A 186 3.58 -14.04 -4.82
CA ALA A 186 4.02 -15.34 -5.32
C ALA A 186 5.14 -15.18 -6.36
N TYR A 187 4.95 -14.30 -7.33
CA TYR A 187 5.97 -14.01 -8.33
C TYR A 187 7.27 -13.47 -7.70
N VAL A 188 7.17 -12.46 -6.82
CA VAL A 188 8.35 -11.87 -6.16
C VAL A 188 9.16 -12.94 -5.42
N TYR A 189 8.50 -13.68 -4.55
CA TYR A 189 9.18 -14.66 -3.70
C TYR A 189 9.71 -15.86 -4.51
N ASN A 190 8.93 -16.35 -5.47
CA ASN A 190 9.36 -17.46 -6.33
C ASN A 190 10.57 -17.06 -7.19
N SER A 191 10.55 -15.89 -7.80
CA SER A 191 11.68 -15.37 -8.59
C SER A 191 12.96 -15.25 -7.76
N MET A 192 12.83 -14.93 -6.47
CA MET A 192 13.95 -14.86 -5.54
C MET A 192 14.39 -16.26 -5.01
N GLY A 193 13.71 -17.34 -5.40
CA GLY A 193 14.10 -18.70 -5.03
C GLY A 193 13.37 -19.29 -3.81
N THR A 194 12.34 -18.64 -3.30
CA THR A 194 11.44 -19.23 -2.29
C THR A 194 10.51 -20.24 -2.95
N LYS A 195 10.35 -21.44 -2.37
CA LYS A 195 9.34 -22.41 -2.83
C LYS A 195 7.95 -21.88 -2.45
N VAL A 196 7.17 -21.45 -3.43
CA VAL A 196 5.84 -20.88 -3.21
C VAL A 196 4.74 -21.86 -3.59
N THR A 197 3.71 -21.95 -2.75
CA THR A 197 2.45 -22.65 -3.02
C THR A 197 1.30 -21.67 -2.85
N ILE A 198 0.43 -21.57 -3.84
CA ILE A 198 -0.81 -20.78 -3.77
C ILE A 198 -1.96 -21.73 -3.44
N VAL A 199 -2.79 -21.35 -2.48
CA VAL A 199 -4.04 -22.06 -2.13
C VAL A 199 -5.20 -21.13 -2.43
N GLU A 200 -6.07 -21.54 -3.34
CA GLU A 200 -7.25 -20.78 -3.75
C GLU A 200 -8.53 -21.59 -3.50
N PHE A 201 -9.55 -20.93 -2.98
CA PHE A 201 -10.87 -21.54 -2.75
C PHE A 201 -11.69 -21.64 -4.04
N MET A 202 -11.56 -20.64 -4.91
CA MET A 202 -12.27 -20.59 -6.18
C MET A 202 -11.64 -21.57 -7.21
N PRO A 203 -12.38 -22.02 -8.23
CA PRO A 203 -11.90 -23.02 -9.19
C PRO A 203 -10.79 -22.52 -10.12
N ARG A 204 -10.45 -21.24 -10.09
CA ARG A 204 -9.39 -20.64 -10.93
C ARG A 204 -8.60 -19.59 -10.14
N ILE A 205 -7.36 -19.32 -10.55
CA ILE A 205 -6.56 -18.20 -10.02
C ILE A 205 -7.09 -16.87 -10.54
N VAL A 206 -6.77 -15.77 -9.87
CA VAL A 206 -7.27 -14.40 -10.18
C VAL A 206 -8.76 -14.39 -10.55
N PRO A 207 -9.64 -14.92 -9.68
CA PRO A 207 -11.01 -15.31 -10.04
C PRO A 207 -11.92 -14.12 -10.38
N VAL A 208 -11.50 -12.89 -10.08
CA VAL A 208 -12.25 -11.64 -10.38
C VAL A 208 -11.83 -10.99 -11.69
N GLU A 209 -10.79 -11.51 -12.33
CA GLU A 209 -10.29 -11.04 -13.62
C GLU A 209 -10.88 -11.88 -14.77
N ASP A 210 -10.58 -11.48 -16.02
CA ASP A 210 -10.98 -12.23 -17.20
C ASP A 210 -10.42 -13.66 -17.20
N GLU A 211 -11.19 -14.63 -17.72
CA GLU A 211 -10.83 -16.05 -17.66
C GLU A 211 -9.51 -16.36 -18.37
N ASP A 212 -9.19 -15.59 -19.41
CA ASP A 212 -7.95 -15.77 -20.16
C ASP A 212 -6.69 -15.49 -19.31
N LEU A 213 -6.81 -14.67 -18.24
CA LEU A 213 -5.71 -14.43 -17.30
C LEU A 213 -5.50 -15.58 -16.31
N SER A 214 -6.42 -16.53 -16.24
CA SER A 214 -6.35 -17.69 -15.35
C SER A 214 -5.75 -18.92 -16.03
N LYS A 215 -5.52 -18.88 -17.34
CA LYS A 215 -4.93 -19.95 -18.17
C LYS A 215 -3.40 -19.86 -18.18
#